data_6beb54567d78c538849dffa7e3a72428
#
_entry.id   6beb54567d78c538849dffa7e3a72428
#
_cell.length_a   1.000
_cell.length_b   1.000
_cell.length_c   1.000
_cell.angle_alpha   90.00
_cell.angle_beta   90.00
_cell.angle_gamma   90.00
#
_symmetry.space_group_name_H-M   'P 1'
#
loop_
_entity.id
_entity.type
_entity.pdbx_description
1 polymer ?
#
loop_
_entity_poly.entity_id
_entity_poly.type
_entity_poly.pdbx_seq_one_letter_code
_entity_poly.pdbx_strand_id
1 'polypeptide(L)'
;MKTFKLISVSLVLIACNKQGKIIEKPTPNSPELKTENITFVNPKATVLKDRLLPLSGFKRVESSTYSWENFLQNLKLQDFGKPILKYDGSEIADQKHHAGILTYDIGTTDLQQCADALIRLRAEYLFKNEKYSDIHFRFTSGDNYSWESYAKGIRPIINKNSVKFSKTATSHPLNNYQEFRKYLDIIYTYAGTISLARDLTLDTNKKEFEIGDLIITPGSPGHVVMVVDKIENGDQKRYALIEGYTPAQSIHILSENGNPWFDLRVSDDVPTPRYHFKKAVIKHF
;
A
#
# COMPACT_ATOMS: atom_id res chain seq x y z
N MET A 1 49.81 10.77 47.05
CA MET A 1 50.61 11.99 47.02
C MET A 1 50.03 12.95 46.00
N LYS A 2 49.60 14.15 46.49
CA LYS A 2 49.50 15.43 45.78
C LYS A 2 48.48 15.51 44.62
N THR A 3 47.59 16.48 44.49
CA THR A 3 47.29 17.72 45.26
C THR A 3 45.93 18.24 44.76
N PHE A 4 45.07 18.64 45.67
CA PHE A 4 43.87 19.48 45.49
C PHE A 4 44.25 20.87 44.95
N LYS A 5 43.44 21.41 44.05
CA LYS A 5 43.32 22.89 43.86
C LYS A 5 41.85 23.28 43.84
N LEU A 6 41.45 23.95 44.90
CA LEU A 6 40.29 24.82 45.00
C LEU A 6 40.49 26.04 44.08
N ILE A 7 39.44 26.50 43.41
CA ILE A 7 39.37 27.86 42.90
C ILE A 7 38.02 28.44 43.33
N SER A 8 38.11 29.63 43.84
CA SER A 8 37.19 30.42 44.64
C SER A 8 35.99 30.97 43.84
N VAL A 9 34.91 31.09 44.58
CA VAL A 9 33.68 31.84 44.22
C VAL A 9 33.93 33.33 44.37
N SER A 10 33.68 34.10 43.33
CA SER A 10 33.55 35.55 43.47
C SER A 10 32.11 35.98 43.24
N LEU A 11 31.53 36.48 44.32
CA LEU A 11 30.20 37.08 44.39
C LEU A 11 30.30 38.51 43.85
N VAL A 12 29.56 38.85 42.81
CA VAL A 12 29.40 40.26 42.39
C VAL A 12 27.96 40.67 42.65
N LEU A 13 27.80 41.55 43.64
CA LEU A 13 26.60 42.30 43.92
C LEU A 13 26.50 43.43 42.89
N ILE A 14 25.40 43.53 42.16
CA ILE A 14 25.05 44.70 41.37
C ILE A 14 23.74 45.29 41.91
N ALA A 15 23.82 46.54 42.23
CA ALA A 15 22.78 47.38 42.84
C ALA A 15 21.68 47.72 41.84
N CYS A 16 20.46 47.86 42.37
CA CYS A 16 19.29 48.43 41.70
C CYS A 16 19.55 49.82 41.14
N ASN A 17 19.12 50.08 39.92
CA ASN A 17 18.74 51.44 39.52
C ASN A 17 17.38 51.36 38.79
N LYS A 18 16.43 52.14 39.33
CA LYS A 18 15.10 52.40 38.77
C LYS A 18 15.25 53.39 37.62
N GLN A 19 14.71 53.12 36.42
CA GLN A 19 14.10 54.17 35.59
C GLN A 19 13.36 53.52 34.37
N GLY A 20 12.10 53.94 34.19
CA GLY A 20 11.46 54.15 32.89
C GLY A 20 10.88 52.94 32.18
N LYS A 21 9.63 52.54 32.51
CA LYS A 21 8.76 51.75 31.60
C LYS A 21 8.45 52.59 30.35
N ILE A 22 9.00 52.20 29.21
CA ILE A 22 8.42 52.55 27.91
C ILE A 22 7.45 51.40 27.57
N ILE A 23 6.15 51.68 27.61
CA ILE A 23 5.10 50.80 27.13
C ILE A 23 5.03 51.04 25.62
N GLU A 24 5.66 50.18 24.84
CA GLU A 24 5.37 50.11 23.41
C GLU A 24 3.98 49.49 23.23
N LYS A 25 3.07 50.27 22.63
CA LYS A 25 1.78 49.77 22.17
C LYS A 25 2.02 48.71 21.09
N PRO A 26 1.28 47.59 21.12
CA PRO A 26 1.35 46.59 20.02
C PRO A 26 0.80 47.23 18.74
N THR A 27 1.60 47.27 17.69
CA THR A 27 1.18 47.60 16.34
C THR A 27 0.13 46.56 15.87
N PRO A 28 -1.06 46.97 15.45
CA PRO A 28 -2.01 46.06 14.84
C PRO A 28 -1.59 45.82 13.38
N ASN A 29 -1.71 44.57 12.94
CA ASN A 29 -1.58 44.04 11.58
C ASN A 29 -0.23 43.40 11.19
N SER A 30 0.07 42.25 11.79
CA SER A 30 0.60 41.14 11.00
C SER A 30 -0.62 40.34 10.51
N PRO A 31 -0.76 40.07 9.21
CA PRO A 31 -1.79 39.12 8.76
C PRO A 31 -1.48 37.76 9.39
N GLU A 32 -2.37 37.27 10.24
CA GLU A 32 -2.38 35.86 10.61
C GLU A 32 -2.41 35.05 9.29
N LEU A 33 -1.32 34.40 8.97
CA LEU A 33 -1.29 33.36 7.97
C LEU A 33 -2.30 32.27 8.44
N LYS A 34 -3.50 32.34 7.89
CA LYS A 34 -4.45 31.22 7.98
C LYS A 34 -3.74 30.03 7.37
N THR A 35 -3.20 29.16 8.20
CA THR A 35 -2.81 27.81 7.79
C THR A 35 -4.11 27.15 7.32
N GLU A 36 -4.37 27.18 6.03
CA GLU A 36 -5.42 26.34 5.44
C GLU A 36 -5.09 24.89 5.83
N ASN A 37 -5.97 24.28 6.59
CA ASN A 37 -5.88 22.85 6.89
C ASN A 37 -6.01 22.10 5.57
N ILE A 38 -4.86 21.72 4.98
CA ILE A 38 -4.83 20.95 3.73
C ILE A 38 -5.44 19.58 4.04
N THR A 39 -6.62 19.33 3.47
CA THR A 39 -7.30 18.05 3.60
C THR A 39 -7.00 17.21 2.37
N PHE A 40 -6.38 16.06 2.55
CA PHE A 40 -6.02 15.13 1.46
C PHE A 40 -7.09 14.06 1.20
N VAL A 41 -8.08 13.95 2.07
CA VAL A 41 -9.10 12.90 2.00
C VAL A 41 -10.51 13.45 2.26
N ASN A 42 -11.49 12.86 1.57
CA ASN A 42 -12.91 13.06 1.86
C ASN A 42 -13.41 11.93 2.78
N PRO A 43 -13.62 12.17 4.08
CA PRO A 43 -14.01 11.11 5.02
C PRO A 43 -15.37 10.49 4.76
N LYS A 44 -16.24 11.14 3.98
CA LYS A 44 -17.59 10.64 3.65
C LYS A 44 -17.60 9.69 2.44
N ALA A 45 -16.55 9.70 1.64
CA ALA A 45 -16.48 8.85 0.45
C ALA A 45 -16.12 7.41 0.80
N THR A 46 -16.73 6.46 0.10
CA THR A 46 -16.52 5.01 0.24
C THR A 46 -15.92 4.38 -1.03
N VAL A 47 -15.44 5.20 -1.96
CA VAL A 47 -14.74 4.79 -3.17
C VAL A 47 -13.36 5.45 -3.18
N LEU A 48 -12.34 4.71 -3.60
CA LEU A 48 -10.94 5.16 -3.56
C LEU A 48 -10.76 6.54 -4.19
N LYS A 49 -11.14 6.70 -5.46
CA LYS A 49 -10.97 7.97 -6.18
C LYS A 49 -11.73 9.15 -5.56
N ASP A 50 -12.85 8.89 -4.90
CA ASP A 50 -13.64 9.93 -4.25
C ASP A 50 -13.12 10.24 -2.84
N ARG A 51 -12.45 9.25 -2.19
CA ARG A 51 -11.78 9.39 -0.90
C ARG A 51 -10.51 10.23 -1.01
N LEU A 52 -9.68 10.00 -2.03
CA LEU A 52 -8.41 10.69 -2.21
C LEU A 52 -8.65 11.99 -2.98
N LEU A 53 -8.40 13.13 -2.34
CA LEU A 53 -8.54 14.43 -2.98
C LEU A 53 -7.23 14.79 -3.70
N PRO A 54 -7.28 15.22 -4.98
CA PRO A 54 -6.10 15.74 -5.66
C PRO A 54 -5.49 16.91 -4.91
N LEU A 55 -4.18 17.06 -4.99
CA LEU A 55 -3.46 18.23 -4.48
C LEU A 55 -3.90 19.49 -5.24
N SER A 56 -3.76 20.66 -4.60
CA SER A 56 -4.05 21.94 -5.27
C SER A 56 -3.26 22.06 -6.57
N GLY A 57 -3.96 22.36 -7.66
CA GLY A 57 -3.41 22.47 -9.02
C GLY A 57 -3.20 21.12 -9.74
N PHE A 58 -3.36 19.99 -9.09
CA PHE A 58 -3.28 18.67 -9.72
C PHE A 58 -4.64 18.19 -10.22
N LYS A 59 -4.62 17.42 -11.30
CA LYS A 59 -5.80 16.75 -11.86
C LYS A 59 -5.59 15.23 -11.80
N ARG A 60 -6.67 14.48 -11.53
CA ARG A 60 -6.63 13.02 -11.61
C ARG A 60 -6.52 12.57 -13.06
N VAL A 61 -5.71 11.54 -13.28
CA VAL A 61 -5.65 10.84 -14.55
C VAL A 61 -6.88 9.94 -14.68
N GLU A 62 -7.68 10.17 -15.71
CA GLU A 62 -8.89 9.40 -15.97
C GLU A 62 -8.54 8.05 -16.62
N SER A 63 -9.26 7.02 -16.22
CA SER A 63 -9.09 5.66 -16.73
C SER A 63 -10.31 5.23 -17.57
N SER A 64 -10.06 4.46 -18.63
CA SER A 64 -11.10 3.91 -19.48
C SER A 64 -12.03 2.99 -18.72
N THR A 65 -13.33 3.07 -18.98
CA THR A 65 -14.34 2.20 -18.36
C THR A 65 -13.99 0.72 -18.57
N TYR A 66 -14.17 -0.09 -17.52
CA TYR A 66 -13.83 -1.54 -17.47
C TYR A 66 -12.33 -1.87 -17.55
N SER A 67 -11.44 -0.89 -17.63
CA SER A 67 -9.99 -1.15 -17.56
C SER A 67 -9.55 -1.60 -16.16
N TRP A 68 -8.33 -2.12 -16.07
CA TRP A 68 -7.70 -2.47 -14.81
C TRP A 68 -7.51 -1.24 -13.90
N GLU A 69 -7.08 -0.14 -14.48
CA GLU A 69 -6.89 1.14 -13.82
C GLU A 69 -8.21 1.67 -13.25
N ASN A 70 -9.28 1.59 -14.05
CA ASN A 70 -10.62 1.99 -13.62
C ASN A 70 -11.13 1.12 -12.46
N PHE A 71 -10.87 -0.18 -12.49
CA PHE A 71 -11.20 -1.07 -11.38
C PHE A 71 -10.49 -0.64 -10.10
N LEU A 72 -9.18 -0.31 -10.16
CA LEU A 72 -8.39 0.13 -9.02
C LEU A 72 -8.89 1.46 -8.44
N GLN A 73 -9.15 2.45 -9.30
CA GLN A 73 -9.69 3.75 -8.87
C GLN A 73 -11.08 3.64 -8.23
N ASN A 74 -11.86 2.61 -8.57
CA ASN A 74 -13.21 2.37 -8.05
C ASN A 74 -13.26 1.32 -6.93
N LEU A 75 -12.14 0.94 -6.32
CA LEU A 75 -12.11 0.06 -5.16
C LEU A 75 -12.97 0.62 -4.02
N LYS A 76 -13.73 -0.28 -3.38
CA LYS A 76 -14.59 0.09 -2.25
C LYS A 76 -13.80 0.14 -0.96
N LEU A 77 -14.06 1.19 -0.18
CA LEU A 77 -13.41 1.45 1.09
C LEU A 77 -14.39 1.29 2.25
N GLN A 78 -13.86 0.88 3.38
CA GLN A 78 -14.55 0.94 4.66
C GLN A 78 -14.76 2.41 5.07
N ASP A 79 -15.63 2.64 6.06
CA ASP A 79 -15.81 3.96 6.65
C ASP A 79 -14.49 4.54 7.13
N PHE A 80 -14.36 5.85 7.03
CA PHE A 80 -13.16 6.55 7.47
C PHE A 80 -12.92 6.36 8.97
N GLY A 81 -11.64 6.17 9.35
CA GLY A 81 -11.25 5.96 10.74
C GLY A 81 -11.36 4.51 11.24
N LYS A 82 -11.77 3.57 10.38
CA LYS A 82 -11.69 2.14 10.75
C LYS A 82 -10.22 1.73 10.90
N PRO A 83 -9.87 0.89 11.89
CA PRO A 83 -8.50 0.43 12.09
C PRO A 83 -8.10 -0.66 11.09
N ILE A 84 -6.80 -0.71 10.79
CA ILE A 84 -6.21 -1.87 10.09
C ILE A 84 -6.24 -3.05 11.07
N LEU A 85 -6.95 -4.12 10.68
CA LEU A 85 -7.04 -5.35 11.45
C LEU A 85 -6.16 -6.44 10.83
N LYS A 86 -5.61 -7.31 11.68
CA LYS A 86 -4.99 -8.57 11.28
C LYS A 86 -6.04 -9.65 11.07
N TYR A 87 -5.63 -10.78 10.49
CA TYR A 87 -6.46 -11.96 10.24
C TYR A 87 -7.16 -12.50 11.52
N ASP A 88 -6.58 -12.26 12.68
CA ASP A 88 -7.12 -12.69 13.99
C ASP A 88 -8.08 -11.65 14.62
N GLY A 89 -8.38 -10.56 13.89
CA GLY A 89 -9.25 -9.48 14.33
C GLY A 89 -8.57 -8.45 15.23
N SER A 90 -7.31 -8.64 15.62
CA SER A 90 -6.57 -7.66 16.42
C SER A 90 -6.03 -6.52 15.56
N GLU A 91 -5.87 -5.35 16.14
CA GLU A 91 -5.31 -4.18 15.46
C GLU A 91 -3.79 -4.31 15.29
N ILE A 92 -3.24 -3.70 14.23
CA ILE A 92 -1.80 -3.48 14.13
C ILE A 92 -1.40 -2.27 14.97
N ALA A 93 -0.11 -2.19 15.34
CA ALA A 93 0.39 -1.06 16.14
C ALA A 93 0.38 0.28 15.38
N ASP A 94 0.62 0.24 14.07
CA ASP A 94 0.70 1.43 13.23
C ASP A 94 -0.63 1.72 12.53
N GLN A 95 -1.42 2.62 13.12
CA GLN A 95 -2.71 3.08 12.58
C GLN A 95 -2.63 4.45 11.89
N LYS A 96 -1.43 5.04 11.78
CA LYS A 96 -1.29 6.43 11.30
C LYS A 96 -1.00 6.54 9.81
N HIS A 97 -0.53 5.46 9.19
CA HIS A 97 0.01 5.50 7.85
C HIS A 97 -0.95 4.94 6.79
N HIS A 98 -2.27 5.16 6.96
CA HIS A 98 -3.24 4.81 5.93
C HIS A 98 -4.28 5.92 5.70
N ALA A 99 -4.75 6.03 4.44
CA ALA A 99 -5.81 6.94 4.01
C ALA A 99 -7.17 6.25 3.83
N GLY A 100 -7.20 4.92 3.86
CA GLY A 100 -8.41 4.12 3.72
C GLY A 100 -8.11 2.63 3.66
N ILE A 101 -9.10 1.83 4.02
CA ILE A 101 -9.04 0.37 4.08
C ILE A 101 -10.03 -0.19 3.08
N LEU A 102 -9.63 -1.19 2.28
CA LEU A 102 -10.53 -1.86 1.35
C LEU A 102 -11.58 -2.70 2.10
N THR A 103 -12.73 -2.92 1.44
CA THR A 103 -13.80 -3.76 1.98
C THR A 103 -13.55 -5.26 1.80
N TYR A 104 -12.46 -5.66 1.15
CA TYR A 104 -12.12 -7.08 1.02
C TYR A 104 -11.79 -7.70 2.37
N ASP A 105 -12.35 -8.88 2.63
CA ASP A 105 -12.02 -9.67 3.81
C ASP A 105 -10.57 -10.19 3.74
N ILE A 106 -9.98 -10.40 4.89
CA ILE A 106 -8.61 -10.91 5.03
C ILE A 106 -8.61 -12.44 5.19
N GLY A 107 -9.78 -13.03 5.50
CA GLY A 107 -9.88 -14.39 6.02
C GLY A 107 -9.56 -14.47 7.51
N THR A 108 -9.44 -15.70 8.03
CA THR A 108 -9.21 -15.99 9.45
C THR A 108 -7.87 -16.67 9.71
N THR A 109 -7.01 -16.72 8.71
CA THR A 109 -5.67 -17.35 8.77
C THR A 109 -4.61 -16.38 8.24
N ASP A 110 -3.37 -16.53 8.68
CA ASP A 110 -2.25 -15.70 8.23
C ASP A 110 -1.79 -16.09 6.82
N LEU A 111 -2.65 -15.85 5.81
CA LEU A 111 -2.40 -16.21 4.42
C LEU A 111 -2.29 -14.99 3.51
N GLN A 112 -3.31 -14.13 3.45
CA GLN A 112 -3.35 -12.99 2.53
C GLN A 112 -2.38 -11.89 2.98
N GLN A 113 -1.07 -12.09 2.76
CA GLN A 113 -0.01 -11.15 3.13
C GLN A 113 0.25 -10.11 2.00
N CYS A 114 1.44 -9.51 1.93
CA CYS A 114 1.72 -8.40 1.02
C CYS A 114 1.53 -8.76 -0.47
N ALA A 115 2.16 -9.83 -0.96
CA ALA A 115 2.02 -10.27 -2.34
C ALA A 115 0.59 -10.74 -2.64
N ASP A 116 0.00 -11.46 -1.69
CA ASP A 116 -1.32 -12.08 -1.83
C ASP A 116 -2.44 -11.05 -1.92
N ALA A 117 -2.29 -9.92 -1.24
CA ALA A 117 -3.19 -8.78 -1.36
C ALA A 117 -3.29 -8.26 -2.80
N LEU A 118 -2.16 -8.16 -3.51
CA LEU A 118 -2.13 -7.66 -4.88
C LEU A 118 -2.54 -8.75 -5.90
N ILE A 119 -2.17 -10.01 -5.65
CA ILE A 119 -2.70 -11.18 -6.36
C ILE A 119 -4.22 -11.20 -6.24
N ARG A 120 -4.77 -10.96 -5.02
CA ARG A 120 -6.21 -10.87 -4.79
C ARG A 120 -6.86 -9.83 -5.68
N LEU A 121 -6.35 -8.62 -5.72
CA LEU A 121 -6.94 -7.53 -6.51
C LEU A 121 -6.94 -7.86 -8.00
N ARG A 122 -5.85 -8.42 -8.53
CA ARG A 122 -5.78 -8.85 -9.93
C ARG A 122 -6.77 -9.96 -10.23
N ALA A 123 -6.84 -10.96 -9.38
CA ALA A 123 -7.76 -12.10 -9.53
C ALA A 123 -9.23 -11.67 -9.48
N GLU A 124 -9.59 -10.76 -8.55
CA GLU A 124 -10.95 -10.19 -8.44
C GLU A 124 -11.35 -9.40 -9.70
N TYR A 125 -10.43 -8.61 -10.25
CA TYR A 125 -10.65 -7.91 -11.52
C TYR A 125 -10.95 -8.88 -12.67
N LEU A 126 -10.12 -9.91 -12.80
CA LEU A 126 -10.28 -10.92 -13.85
C LEU A 126 -11.57 -11.73 -13.66
N PHE A 127 -11.86 -12.13 -12.42
CA PHE A 127 -13.07 -12.87 -12.09
C PHE A 127 -14.33 -12.06 -12.39
N LYS A 128 -14.36 -10.79 -11.96
CA LYS A 128 -15.48 -9.87 -12.21
C LYS A 128 -15.76 -9.63 -13.70
N ASN A 129 -14.71 -9.68 -14.52
CA ASN A 129 -14.80 -9.50 -15.97
C ASN A 129 -14.89 -10.82 -16.74
N GLU A 130 -15.14 -11.95 -16.04
CA GLU A 130 -15.29 -13.30 -16.61
C GLU A 130 -14.06 -13.77 -17.42
N LYS A 131 -12.89 -13.17 -17.18
CA LYS A 131 -11.61 -13.54 -17.79
C LYS A 131 -10.97 -14.70 -17.03
N TYR A 132 -11.72 -15.79 -16.91
CA TYR A 132 -11.34 -16.93 -16.06
C TYR A 132 -10.07 -17.64 -16.52
N SER A 133 -9.82 -17.69 -17.83
CA SER A 133 -8.59 -18.27 -18.41
C SER A 133 -7.32 -17.51 -18.01
N ASP A 134 -7.45 -16.22 -17.72
CA ASP A 134 -6.32 -15.36 -17.38
C ASP A 134 -5.99 -15.43 -15.87
N ILE A 135 -6.83 -16.11 -15.07
CA ILE A 135 -6.61 -16.28 -13.64
C ILE A 135 -5.66 -17.44 -13.39
N HIS A 136 -4.38 -17.13 -13.29
CA HIS A 136 -3.34 -18.10 -12.94
C HIS A 136 -2.18 -17.42 -12.26
N PHE A 137 -1.55 -18.11 -11.33
CA PHE A 137 -0.38 -17.62 -10.58
C PHE A 137 0.61 -18.75 -10.33
N ARG A 138 1.89 -18.39 -10.21
CA ARG A 138 2.95 -19.35 -9.91
C ARG A 138 3.12 -19.55 -8.42
N PHE A 139 3.35 -20.78 -8.03
CA PHE A 139 3.93 -21.09 -6.73
C PHE A 139 5.41 -20.70 -6.69
N THR A 140 5.98 -20.58 -5.51
CA THR A 140 7.41 -20.29 -5.33
C THR A 140 8.29 -21.37 -5.99
N SER A 141 7.80 -22.61 -6.11
CA SER A 141 8.43 -23.71 -6.88
C SER A 141 8.59 -23.42 -8.37
N GLY A 142 7.79 -22.50 -8.93
CA GLY A 142 7.74 -22.17 -10.35
C GLY A 142 6.56 -22.78 -11.10
N ASP A 143 5.83 -23.72 -10.47
CA ASP A 143 4.65 -24.35 -11.08
C ASP A 143 3.49 -23.36 -11.19
N ASN A 144 2.89 -23.29 -12.37
CA ASN A 144 1.72 -22.44 -12.62
C ASN A 144 0.43 -23.18 -12.26
N TYR A 145 -0.48 -22.50 -11.55
CA TYR A 145 -1.77 -23.06 -11.16
C TYR A 145 -2.89 -22.10 -11.51
N SER A 146 -3.84 -22.57 -12.37
CA SER A 146 -4.93 -21.74 -12.86
C SER A 146 -6.24 -22.02 -12.14
N TRP A 147 -7.12 -21.01 -12.10
CA TRP A 147 -8.49 -21.14 -11.63
C TRP A 147 -9.27 -22.20 -12.41
N GLU A 148 -9.10 -22.26 -13.74
CA GLU A 148 -9.74 -23.29 -14.55
C GLU A 148 -9.32 -24.71 -14.14
N SER A 149 -8.04 -24.91 -13.84
CA SER A 149 -7.54 -26.20 -13.34
C SER A 149 -8.19 -26.57 -12.02
N TYR A 150 -8.27 -25.61 -11.09
CA TYR A 150 -8.99 -25.82 -9.82
C TYR A 150 -10.46 -26.18 -10.06
N ALA A 151 -11.17 -25.40 -10.89
CA ALA A 151 -12.58 -25.62 -11.21
C ALA A 151 -12.84 -26.99 -11.86
N LYS A 152 -11.90 -27.47 -12.68
CA LYS A 152 -11.94 -28.85 -13.26
C LYS A 152 -11.59 -29.94 -12.24
N GLY A 153 -11.34 -29.61 -10.98
CA GLY A 153 -11.02 -30.58 -9.92
C GLY A 153 -9.54 -30.98 -9.85
N ILE A 154 -8.64 -30.26 -10.52
CA ILE A 154 -7.22 -30.50 -10.40
C ILE A 154 -6.72 -29.84 -9.10
N ARG A 155 -5.96 -30.58 -8.28
CA ARG A 155 -5.43 -30.13 -6.99
C ARG A 155 -3.93 -30.34 -6.92
N PRO A 156 -3.16 -29.38 -6.37
CA PRO A 156 -1.74 -29.57 -6.14
C PRO A 156 -1.52 -30.55 -4.99
N ILE A 157 -0.57 -31.45 -5.18
CA ILE A 157 0.02 -32.33 -4.15
C ILE A 157 1.46 -31.88 -4.00
N ILE A 158 1.77 -31.30 -2.84
CA ILE A 158 3.06 -30.69 -2.59
C ILE A 158 3.87 -31.57 -1.66
N ASN A 159 5.08 -31.92 -2.09
CA ASN A 159 6.06 -32.64 -1.29
C ASN A 159 7.38 -31.88 -1.34
N LYS A 160 7.66 -31.11 -0.27
CA LYS A 160 8.80 -30.19 -0.18
C LYS A 160 8.76 -29.18 -1.34
N ASN A 161 9.73 -29.21 -2.24
CA ASN A 161 9.85 -28.31 -3.39
C ASN A 161 9.25 -28.90 -4.69
N SER A 162 8.60 -30.06 -4.63
CA SER A 162 8.02 -30.72 -5.79
C SER A 162 6.50 -30.61 -5.75
N VAL A 163 5.92 -30.15 -6.84
CA VAL A 163 4.47 -30.04 -7.04
C VAL A 163 4.05 -31.08 -8.07
N LYS A 164 3.02 -31.87 -7.75
CA LYS A 164 2.32 -32.73 -8.68
C LYS A 164 0.85 -32.35 -8.67
N PHE A 165 0.19 -32.50 -9.79
CA PHE A 165 -1.23 -32.22 -9.89
C PHE A 165 -2.01 -33.53 -10.01
N SER A 166 -3.08 -33.65 -9.25
CA SER A 166 -3.97 -34.80 -9.25
C SER A 166 -5.40 -34.38 -9.48
N LYS A 167 -6.15 -35.13 -10.24
CA LYS A 167 -7.57 -34.90 -10.48
C LYS A 167 -8.39 -35.49 -9.35
N THR A 168 -9.30 -34.70 -8.79
CA THR A 168 -10.34 -35.15 -7.86
C THR A 168 -11.67 -35.36 -8.58
N ALA A 169 -12.64 -35.97 -7.93
CA ALA A 169 -13.97 -36.17 -8.48
C ALA A 169 -14.81 -34.88 -8.56
N THR A 170 -14.43 -33.86 -7.79
CA THR A 170 -15.21 -32.62 -7.64
C THR A 170 -14.80 -31.59 -8.68
N SER A 171 -15.78 -31.06 -9.42
CA SER A 171 -15.61 -29.90 -10.31
C SER A 171 -16.61 -28.81 -9.95
N HIS A 172 -16.33 -27.58 -10.35
CA HIS A 172 -17.15 -26.42 -10.05
C HIS A 172 -17.36 -25.54 -11.28
N PRO A 173 -18.49 -24.81 -11.39
CA PRO A 173 -18.63 -23.76 -12.40
C PRO A 173 -17.57 -22.65 -12.21
N LEU A 174 -17.12 -22.06 -13.32
CA LEU A 174 -16.09 -21.01 -13.30
C LEU A 174 -16.55 -19.74 -12.57
N ASN A 175 -17.85 -19.48 -12.49
CA ASN A 175 -18.43 -18.34 -11.77
C ASN A 175 -18.72 -18.63 -10.29
N ASN A 176 -18.26 -19.75 -9.73
CA ASN A 176 -18.44 -20.08 -8.31
C ASN A 176 -17.43 -19.28 -7.46
N TYR A 177 -17.89 -18.17 -6.91
CA TYR A 177 -17.04 -17.26 -6.13
C TYR A 177 -16.53 -17.89 -4.83
N GLN A 178 -17.30 -18.74 -4.16
CA GLN A 178 -16.86 -19.41 -2.93
C GLN A 178 -15.67 -20.35 -3.20
N GLU A 179 -15.74 -21.12 -4.28
CA GLU A 179 -14.64 -22.00 -4.67
C GLU A 179 -13.45 -21.22 -5.23
N PHE A 180 -13.70 -20.08 -5.91
CA PHE A 180 -12.66 -19.15 -6.31
C PHE A 180 -11.88 -18.62 -5.11
N ARG A 181 -12.53 -18.31 -4.00
CA ARG A 181 -11.86 -17.91 -2.76
C ARG A 181 -10.95 -19.01 -2.20
N LYS A 182 -11.41 -20.25 -2.20
CA LYS A 182 -10.60 -21.42 -1.77
C LYS A 182 -9.40 -21.66 -2.70
N TYR A 183 -9.56 -21.42 -4.00
CA TYR A 183 -8.43 -21.43 -4.93
C TYR A 183 -7.39 -20.39 -4.55
N LEU A 184 -7.81 -19.17 -4.22
CA LEU A 184 -6.90 -18.11 -3.80
C LEU A 184 -6.16 -18.46 -2.51
N ASP A 185 -6.79 -19.12 -1.54
CA ASP A 185 -6.13 -19.59 -0.32
C ASP A 185 -5.00 -20.59 -0.61
N ILE A 186 -5.17 -21.42 -1.65
CA ILE A 186 -4.09 -22.30 -2.12
C ILE A 186 -2.95 -21.46 -2.73
N ILE A 187 -3.29 -20.45 -3.56
CA ILE A 187 -2.27 -19.55 -4.11
C ILE A 187 -1.49 -18.87 -2.99
N TYR A 188 -2.17 -18.28 -2.00
CA TYR A 188 -1.53 -17.58 -0.88
C TYR A 188 -0.63 -18.50 -0.03
N THR A 189 -0.97 -19.78 0.05
CA THR A 189 -0.14 -20.76 0.79
C THR A 189 1.21 -20.99 0.12
N TYR A 190 1.29 -20.93 -1.21
CA TYR A 190 2.47 -21.37 -1.97
C TYR A 190 3.10 -20.31 -2.88
N ALA A 191 2.45 -19.18 -3.06
CA ALA A 191 2.98 -18.01 -3.73
C ALA A 191 3.63 -17.03 -2.72
N GLY A 192 4.22 -15.96 -3.23
CA GLY A 192 4.81 -14.88 -2.45
C GLY A 192 5.51 -13.88 -3.36
N THR A 193 6.29 -12.96 -2.79
CA THR A 193 6.98 -11.94 -3.58
C THR A 193 7.93 -12.51 -4.64
N ILE A 194 8.55 -13.67 -4.38
CA ILE A 194 9.45 -14.33 -5.33
C ILE A 194 8.70 -14.80 -6.57
N SER A 195 7.59 -15.53 -6.39
CA SER A 195 6.78 -16.01 -7.51
C SER A 195 6.07 -14.89 -8.23
N LEU A 196 5.49 -13.94 -7.48
CA LEU A 196 4.85 -12.76 -8.07
C LEU A 196 5.83 -11.96 -8.94
N ALA A 197 7.05 -11.73 -8.47
CA ALA A 197 8.07 -11.03 -9.27
C ALA A 197 8.44 -11.75 -10.58
N ARG A 198 8.23 -13.08 -10.67
CA ARG A 198 8.42 -13.88 -11.89
C ARG A 198 7.21 -13.81 -12.82
N ASP A 199 6.00 -13.67 -12.28
CA ASP A 199 4.78 -13.53 -13.06
C ASP A 199 4.64 -12.13 -13.67
N LEU A 200 5.19 -11.11 -13.01
CA LEU A 200 5.13 -9.72 -13.46
C LEU A 200 6.12 -9.45 -14.60
N THR A 201 5.63 -8.72 -15.60
CA THR A 201 6.47 -8.20 -16.69
C THR A 201 7.28 -7.01 -16.20
N LEU A 202 8.59 -7.00 -16.47
CA LEU A 202 9.48 -5.86 -16.25
C LEU A 202 9.43 -4.95 -17.48
N ASP A 203 9.07 -3.69 -17.30
CA ASP A 203 9.11 -2.69 -18.37
C ASP A 203 10.27 -1.72 -18.15
N THR A 204 11.35 -1.95 -18.86
CA THR A 204 12.56 -1.10 -18.83
C THR A 204 12.45 0.16 -19.68
N ASN A 205 11.44 0.27 -20.55
CA ASN A 205 11.23 1.41 -21.43
C ASN A 205 10.37 2.49 -20.79
N LYS A 206 9.51 2.13 -19.86
CA LYS A 206 8.71 3.09 -19.09
C LYS A 206 9.61 4.03 -18.28
N LYS A 207 9.30 5.32 -18.33
CA LYS A 207 9.99 6.37 -17.57
C LYS A 207 9.19 6.87 -16.37
N GLU A 208 7.93 6.49 -16.28
CA GLU A 208 6.96 6.93 -15.29
C GLU A 208 6.09 5.76 -14.85
N PHE A 209 5.66 5.80 -13.60
CA PHE A 209 4.69 4.85 -13.09
C PHE A 209 3.28 5.17 -13.63
N GLU A 210 2.49 4.13 -13.82
CA GLU A 210 1.08 4.21 -14.18
C GLU A 210 0.22 3.44 -13.16
N ILE A 211 -1.09 3.69 -13.19
CA ILE A 211 -2.02 2.96 -12.32
C ILE A 211 -1.97 1.46 -12.68
N GLY A 212 -1.78 0.62 -11.68
CA GLY A 212 -1.60 -0.82 -11.84
C GLY A 212 -0.16 -1.30 -11.84
N ASP A 213 0.81 -0.38 -11.92
CA ASP A 213 2.23 -0.72 -11.79
C ASP A 213 2.59 -1.11 -10.36
N LEU A 214 3.53 -2.03 -10.24
CA LEU A 214 3.99 -2.55 -8.95
C LEU A 214 5.47 -2.22 -8.72
N ILE A 215 5.80 -1.95 -7.46
CA ILE A 215 7.16 -1.86 -6.97
C ILE A 215 7.36 -3.05 -6.03
N ILE A 216 8.28 -3.96 -6.38
CA ILE A 216 8.45 -5.22 -5.66
C ILE A 216 9.93 -5.50 -5.34
N THR A 217 10.20 -5.88 -4.11
CA THR A 217 11.44 -6.52 -3.70
C THR A 217 11.15 -7.99 -3.42
N PRO A 218 11.58 -8.92 -4.29
CA PRO A 218 11.38 -10.34 -4.06
C PRO A 218 12.30 -10.86 -2.95
N GLY A 219 11.81 -11.74 -2.11
CA GLY A 219 12.65 -12.37 -1.07
C GLY A 219 11.94 -12.63 0.26
N SER A 220 12.78 -12.90 1.27
CA SER A 220 12.35 -13.00 2.66
C SER A 220 13.47 -12.37 3.54
N PRO A 221 13.28 -11.14 4.02
CA PRO A 221 12.07 -10.31 3.84
C PRO A 221 11.93 -9.77 2.42
N GLY A 222 10.71 -9.80 1.90
CA GLY A 222 10.31 -9.18 0.65
C GLY A 222 9.07 -8.34 0.86
N HIS A 223 8.79 -7.41 -0.06
CA HIS A 223 7.58 -6.59 -0.01
C HIS A 223 7.15 -6.12 -1.39
N VAL A 224 5.89 -5.71 -1.50
CA VAL A 224 5.32 -5.18 -2.75
C VAL A 224 4.23 -4.16 -2.45
N VAL A 225 4.21 -3.10 -3.25
CA VAL A 225 3.14 -2.10 -3.30
C VAL A 225 2.67 -1.92 -4.74
N MET A 226 1.46 -1.41 -4.93
CA MET A 226 0.90 -1.14 -6.25
C MET A 226 0.36 0.29 -6.32
N VAL A 227 0.59 0.95 -7.46
CA VAL A 227 -0.01 2.24 -7.79
C VAL A 227 -1.50 2.04 -8.08
N VAL A 228 -2.38 2.72 -7.35
CA VAL A 228 -3.84 2.58 -7.50
C VAL A 228 -4.53 3.86 -7.98
N ASP A 229 -3.82 4.99 -7.94
CA ASP A 229 -4.31 6.26 -8.46
C ASP A 229 -3.15 7.18 -8.82
N LYS A 230 -3.38 8.12 -9.74
CA LYS A 230 -2.39 9.06 -10.25
C LYS A 230 -3.00 10.43 -10.43
N ILE A 231 -2.27 11.47 -10.03
CA ILE A 231 -2.60 12.88 -10.30
C ILE A 231 -1.40 13.59 -10.92
N GLU A 232 -1.67 14.60 -11.74
CA GLU A 232 -0.64 15.33 -12.46
C GLU A 232 -0.91 16.85 -12.51
N ASN A 233 0.18 17.63 -12.57
CA ASN A 233 0.19 19.06 -12.82
C ASN A 233 1.40 19.39 -13.70
N GLY A 234 1.19 19.49 -15.01
CA GLY A 234 2.27 19.55 -15.99
C GLY A 234 3.19 18.31 -15.86
N ASP A 235 4.48 18.55 -15.66
CA ASP A 235 5.48 17.48 -15.52
C ASP A 235 5.50 16.84 -14.11
N GLN A 236 4.80 17.43 -13.16
CA GLN A 236 4.73 16.89 -11.80
C GLN A 236 3.67 15.80 -11.71
N LYS A 237 4.03 14.66 -11.14
CA LYS A 237 3.16 13.51 -10.94
C LYS A 237 3.20 13.05 -9.50
N ARG A 238 2.07 12.54 -9.03
CA ARG A 238 1.93 11.96 -7.69
C ARG A 238 1.08 10.70 -7.78
N TYR A 239 1.37 9.77 -6.92
CA TYR A 239 0.84 8.42 -6.99
C TYR A 239 0.31 7.98 -5.63
N ALA A 240 -0.86 7.36 -5.62
CA ALA A 240 -1.36 6.68 -4.43
C ALA A 240 -0.97 5.20 -4.47
N LEU A 241 -0.49 4.70 -3.34
CA LEU A 241 -0.01 3.32 -3.19
C LEU A 241 -0.94 2.52 -2.29
N ILE A 242 -1.04 1.22 -2.58
CA ILE A 242 -1.79 0.25 -1.78
C ILE A 242 -0.90 -0.93 -1.40
N GLU A 243 -1.14 -1.49 -0.23
CA GLU A 243 -0.47 -2.71 0.25
C GLU A 243 -1.37 -3.61 1.11
N GLY A 244 -1.03 -4.89 1.19
CA GLY A 244 -1.21 -5.72 2.37
C GLY A 244 0.12 -5.85 3.10
N TYR A 245 0.17 -6.56 4.24
CA TYR A 245 1.42 -6.72 4.99
C TYR A 245 1.49 -8.07 5.72
N THR A 246 2.63 -8.35 6.34
CA THR A 246 2.86 -9.53 7.18
C THR A 246 2.86 -9.11 8.66
N PRO A 247 2.07 -9.77 9.52
CA PRO A 247 1.10 -10.83 9.22
C PRO A 247 -0.06 -10.34 8.37
N ALA A 248 -0.86 -11.27 7.80
CA ALA A 248 -2.02 -10.96 6.98
C ALA A 248 -2.94 -9.94 7.65
N GLN A 249 -3.25 -8.86 6.95
CA GLN A 249 -3.99 -7.72 7.49
C GLN A 249 -4.81 -7.03 6.40
N SER A 250 -5.66 -6.09 6.80
CA SER A 250 -6.48 -5.29 5.90
C SER A 250 -5.66 -4.67 4.78
N ILE A 251 -6.12 -4.83 3.54
CA ILE A 251 -5.53 -4.13 2.39
C ILE A 251 -5.86 -2.63 2.55
N HIS A 252 -4.85 -1.77 2.45
CA HIS A 252 -5.03 -0.35 2.76
C HIS A 252 -4.20 0.56 1.85
N ILE A 253 -4.69 1.79 1.69
CA ILE A 253 -4.01 2.87 0.96
C ILE A 253 -2.99 3.48 1.88
N LEU A 254 -1.74 3.56 1.45
CA LEU A 254 -0.67 4.20 2.22
C LEU A 254 -0.86 5.71 2.33
N SER A 255 -0.43 6.27 3.46
CA SER A 255 -0.28 7.72 3.63
C SER A 255 0.91 8.04 4.52
N GLU A 256 1.50 9.20 4.31
CA GLU A 256 2.53 9.75 5.17
C GLU A 256 2.07 11.12 5.68
N ASN A 257 2.01 11.28 7.00
CA ASN A 257 1.46 12.49 7.63
C ASN A 257 0.05 12.87 7.11
N GLY A 258 -0.79 11.86 6.82
CA GLY A 258 -2.14 12.03 6.27
C GLY A 258 -2.19 12.30 4.77
N ASN A 259 -1.06 12.46 4.10
CA ASN A 259 -0.96 12.65 2.64
C ASN A 259 -0.82 11.29 1.94
N PRO A 260 -1.76 10.88 1.07
CA PRO A 260 -1.69 9.63 0.32
C PRO A 260 -0.88 9.72 -1.00
N TRP A 261 -0.34 10.90 -1.33
CA TRP A 261 0.29 11.16 -2.62
C TRP A 261 1.82 11.13 -2.51
N PHE A 262 2.42 10.10 -3.09
CA PHE A 262 3.86 9.88 -3.14
C PHE A 262 4.50 10.48 -4.40
N ASP A 263 5.70 11.04 -4.26
CA ASP A 263 6.57 11.40 -5.40
C ASP A 263 7.43 10.18 -5.76
N LEU A 264 7.08 9.50 -6.83
CA LEU A 264 7.79 8.30 -7.27
C LEU A 264 8.57 8.59 -8.54
N ARG A 265 9.80 8.09 -8.62
CA ARG A 265 10.62 8.13 -9.82
C ARG A 265 11.22 6.75 -10.08
N VAL A 266 11.25 6.38 -11.35
CA VAL A 266 11.85 5.11 -11.78
C VAL A 266 13.35 5.13 -11.48
N SER A 267 13.86 4.04 -10.95
CA SER A 267 15.25 3.84 -10.54
C SER A 267 15.66 4.57 -9.24
N ASP A 268 14.81 5.38 -8.65
CA ASP A 268 15.05 5.95 -7.32
C ASP A 268 14.65 4.98 -6.20
N ASP A 269 15.11 5.26 -5.01
CA ASP A 269 14.63 4.60 -3.80
C ASP A 269 13.22 5.10 -3.47
N VAL A 270 12.34 4.18 -3.09
CA VAL A 270 10.96 4.51 -2.67
C VAL A 270 10.80 4.12 -1.21
N PRO A 271 10.93 5.08 -0.28
CA PRO A 271 10.57 4.88 1.11
C PRO A 271 9.05 4.87 1.24
N THR A 272 8.51 3.84 1.89
CA THR A 272 7.15 3.81 2.40
C THR A 272 7.18 3.76 3.93
N PRO A 273 6.09 4.00 4.63
CA PRO A 273 6.09 4.05 6.10
C PRO A 273 6.67 2.80 6.78
N ARG A 274 6.58 1.63 6.13
CA ARG A 274 6.98 0.35 6.73
C ARG A 274 8.01 -0.43 5.91
N TYR A 275 8.38 0.04 4.72
CA TYR A 275 9.35 -0.63 3.87
C TYR A 275 10.12 0.37 3.00
N HIS A 276 11.36 0.04 2.65
CA HIS A 276 12.21 0.87 1.81
C HIS A 276 12.63 0.10 0.56
N PHE A 277 11.98 0.39 -0.57
CA PHE A 277 12.33 -0.19 -1.87
C PHE A 277 13.58 0.49 -2.43
N LYS A 278 14.57 -0.30 -2.81
CA LYS A 278 15.80 0.20 -3.43
C LYS A 278 15.68 0.15 -4.95
N LYS A 279 16.05 1.25 -5.62
CA LYS A 279 16.09 1.36 -7.10
C LYS A 279 14.81 0.81 -7.73
N ALA A 280 13.68 1.43 -7.42
CA ALA A 280 12.37 0.99 -7.87
C ALA A 280 12.31 0.85 -9.39
N VAL A 281 11.88 -0.31 -9.85
CA VAL A 281 11.62 -0.62 -11.26
C VAL A 281 10.14 -0.88 -11.49
N ILE A 282 9.66 -0.59 -12.68
CA ILE A 282 8.26 -0.78 -13.04
C ILE A 282 8.03 -2.24 -13.40
N LYS A 283 7.08 -2.85 -12.71
CA LYS A 283 6.54 -4.17 -13.06
C LYS A 283 5.02 -4.10 -13.16
N HIS A 284 4.42 -4.91 -14.02
CA HIS A 284 2.97 -4.98 -14.20
C HIS A 284 2.49 -6.41 -14.50
N PHE A 285 1.20 -6.64 -14.25
CA PHE A 285 0.52 -7.90 -14.58
C PHE A 285 0.34 -8.10 -16.09
#